data_a41c43fdac4914a6e4ae13b70e4bf006
#
_entry.id   a41c43fdac4914a6e4ae13b70e4bf006
#
_cell.length_a   1.000
_cell.length_b   1.000
_cell.length_c   1.000
_cell.angle_alpha   90.00
_cell.angle_beta   90.00
_cell.angle_gamma   90.00
#
_symmetry.space_group_name_H-M   'P 1'
#
loop_
_entity.id
_entity.type
_entity.pdbx_description
1 polymer ?
#
loop_
_entity_poly.entity_id
_entity_poly.type
_entity_poly.pdbx_seq_one_letter_code
_entity_poly.pdbx_strand_id
1 'polypeptide(L)'
;MIKILKSKEELNLGFALRTKVFVEEQNVPIELELDEKDHSENTVHIGYFYDDKLIGVARLIDMDKDIIHIGRVAIDKDYRGKGIGRELIIGCETIAKDILKREVIIELSAQIQAEKFYKSLGYNRVNDRIYLDARIEHVDMKKVID
;
A
#
# COMPACT_ATOMS: atom_id res chain seq x y z
N MET A 1 -2.24 8.75 -13.33
CA MET A 1 -3.23 9.43 -12.47
C MET A 1 -3.54 8.56 -11.26
N ILE A 2 -3.46 9.15 -10.10
CA ILE A 2 -3.73 8.45 -8.83
C ILE A 2 -5.10 8.87 -8.34
N LYS A 3 -5.91 7.89 -7.94
CA LYS A 3 -7.25 8.18 -7.41
C LYS A 3 -7.75 7.09 -6.46
N ILE A 4 -8.78 7.43 -5.69
CA ILE A 4 -9.47 6.48 -4.84
C ILE A 4 -10.33 5.57 -5.72
N LEU A 5 -10.24 4.25 -5.49
CA LEU A 5 -11.06 3.27 -6.17
C LEU A 5 -12.39 3.17 -5.43
N LYS A 6 -13.49 3.48 -6.10
CA LYS A 6 -14.81 3.55 -5.47
C LYS A 6 -15.81 2.56 -6.02
N SER A 7 -15.84 2.38 -7.35
CA SER A 7 -16.80 1.48 -7.97
C SER A 7 -16.40 0.02 -7.75
N LYS A 8 -17.39 -0.87 -7.80
CA LYS A 8 -17.14 -2.31 -7.72
C LYS A 8 -16.16 -2.75 -8.82
N GLU A 9 -16.31 -2.19 -10.01
CA GLU A 9 -15.46 -2.49 -11.16
C GLU A 9 -14.01 -2.08 -10.88
N GLU A 10 -13.79 -0.85 -10.38
CA GLU A 10 -12.44 -0.39 -10.04
C GLU A 10 -11.82 -1.20 -8.92
N LEU A 11 -12.59 -1.52 -7.89
CA LEU A 11 -12.10 -2.35 -6.78
C LEU A 11 -11.69 -3.74 -7.27
N ASN A 12 -12.46 -4.32 -8.17
CA ASN A 12 -12.13 -5.64 -8.74
C ASN A 12 -10.84 -5.59 -9.56
N LEU A 13 -10.59 -4.50 -10.30
CA LEU A 13 -9.31 -4.31 -11.00
C LEU A 13 -8.15 -4.28 -10.00
N GLY A 14 -8.33 -3.61 -8.88
CA GLY A 14 -7.32 -3.56 -7.82
C GLY A 14 -7.04 -4.93 -7.22
N PHE A 15 -8.07 -5.68 -6.91
CA PHE A 15 -7.92 -7.04 -6.37
C PHE A 15 -7.24 -7.97 -7.38
N ALA A 16 -7.55 -7.84 -8.67
CA ALA A 16 -6.91 -8.63 -9.71
C ALA A 16 -5.41 -8.34 -9.80
N LEU A 17 -5.01 -7.07 -9.72
CA LEU A 17 -3.59 -6.71 -9.72
C LEU A 17 -2.88 -7.24 -8.48
N ARG A 18 -3.51 -7.15 -7.30
CA ARG A 18 -2.95 -7.71 -6.07
C ARG A 18 -2.75 -9.21 -6.17
N THR A 19 -3.72 -9.92 -6.71
CA THR A 19 -3.60 -11.38 -6.92
C THR A 19 -2.41 -11.70 -7.82
N LYS A 20 -2.25 -10.96 -8.90
CA LYS A 20 -1.14 -11.15 -9.83
C LYS A 20 0.21 -10.96 -9.13
N VAL A 21 0.35 -9.92 -8.32
CA VAL A 21 1.61 -9.60 -7.64
C VAL A 21 1.86 -10.48 -6.42
N PHE A 22 0.90 -10.57 -5.52
CA PHE A 22 1.13 -11.25 -4.24
C PHE A 22 0.97 -12.76 -4.34
N VAL A 23 -0.04 -13.24 -5.05
CA VAL A 23 -0.31 -14.68 -5.16
C VAL A 23 0.55 -15.32 -6.24
N GLU A 24 0.53 -14.78 -7.45
CA GLU A 24 1.22 -15.41 -8.58
C GLU A 24 2.73 -15.18 -8.55
N GLU A 25 3.20 -13.97 -8.24
CA GLU A 25 4.64 -13.69 -8.20
C GLU A 25 5.29 -14.04 -6.88
N GLN A 26 4.66 -13.71 -5.74
CA GLN A 26 5.27 -13.87 -4.41
C GLN A 26 4.81 -15.12 -3.67
N ASN A 27 3.92 -15.92 -4.26
CA ASN A 27 3.43 -17.16 -3.67
C ASN A 27 2.72 -17.00 -2.33
N VAL A 28 2.10 -15.85 -2.09
CA VAL A 28 1.25 -15.66 -0.92
C VAL A 28 0.00 -16.54 -1.11
N PRO A 29 -0.40 -17.34 -0.10
CA PRO A 29 -1.63 -18.11 -0.21
C PRO A 29 -2.82 -17.20 -0.49
N ILE A 30 -3.65 -17.58 -1.46
CA ILE A 30 -4.77 -16.74 -1.90
C ILE A 30 -5.74 -16.42 -0.75
N GLU A 31 -5.90 -17.34 0.19
CA GLU A 31 -6.78 -17.16 1.36
C GLU A 31 -6.27 -16.11 2.34
N LEU A 32 -4.98 -15.71 2.25
CA LEU A 32 -4.39 -14.68 3.10
C LEU A 32 -4.35 -13.31 2.42
N GLU A 33 -4.48 -13.25 1.09
CA GLU A 33 -4.28 -12.02 0.34
C GLU A 33 -5.46 -11.06 0.51
N LEU A 34 -6.69 -11.55 0.30
CA LEU A 34 -7.89 -10.77 0.53
C LEU A 34 -8.33 -10.97 1.98
N ASP A 35 -8.55 -9.89 2.72
CA ASP A 35 -8.90 -9.99 4.13
C ASP A 35 -10.08 -9.08 4.48
N GLU A 36 -10.52 -9.11 5.75
CA GLU A 36 -11.66 -8.34 6.21
C GLU A 36 -11.46 -6.82 6.11
N LYS A 37 -10.20 -6.36 6.17
CA LYS A 37 -9.89 -4.93 6.03
C LYS A 37 -10.29 -4.40 4.65
N ASP A 38 -10.32 -5.25 3.64
CA ASP A 38 -10.69 -4.84 2.29
C ASP A 38 -12.14 -4.38 2.17
N HIS A 39 -12.98 -4.78 3.11
CA HIS A 39 -14.41 -4.43 3.11
C HIS A 39 -14.79 -3.46 4.22
N SER A 40 -13.80 -2.97 4.99
CA SER A 40 -14.05 -2.00 6.06
C SER A 40 -14.35 -0.62 5.50
N GLU A 41 -15.28 0.11 6.13
CA GLU A 41 -15.54 1.50 5.79
C GLU A 41 -14.37 2.43 6.13
N ASN A 42 -13.43 1.97 6.98
CA ASN A 42 -12.23 2.70 7.38
C ASN A 42 -11.02 2.36 6.50
N THR A 43 -11.26 1.75 5.35
CA THR A 43 -10.23 1.42 4.38
C THR A 43 -10.45 2.24 3.11
N VAL A 44 -9.37 2.80 2.58
CA VAL A 44 -9.39 3.53 1.31
C VAL A 44 -8.50 2.79 0.34
N HIS A 45 -9.08 2.34 -0.76
CA HIS A 45 -8.34 1.68 -1.84
C HIS A 45 -7.89 2.73 -2.85
N ILE A 46 -6.61 2.72 -3.22
CA ILE A 46 -6.01 3.72 -4.09
C ILE A 46 -5.40 3.03 -5.29
N GLY A 47 -5.62 3.60 -6.48
CA GLY A 47 -5.09 3.07 -7.72
C GLY A 47 -4.29 4.09 -8.50
N TYR A 48 -3.28 3.60 -9.21
CA TYR A 48 -2.49 4.37 -10.17
C TYR A 48 -2.86 3.91 -11.58
N PHE A 49 -3.39 4.83 -12.37
CA PHE A 49 -3.81 4.57 -13.74
C PHE A 49 -2.85 5.22 -14.74
N TYR A 50 -2.48 4.48 -15.75
CA TYR A 50 -1.71 4.97 -16.89
C TYR A 50 -2.44 4.54 -18.17
N ASP A 51 -2.83 5.52 -19.00
CA ASP A 51 -3.63 5.27 -20.22
C ASP A 51 -4.84 4.36 -19.93
N ASP A 52 -5.61 4.72 -18.88
CA ASP A 52 -6.80 4.01 -18.44
C ASP A 52 -6.56 2.58 -17.93
N LYS A 53 -5.31 2.17 -17.82
CA LYS A 53 -4.96 0.86 -17.25
C LYS A 53 -4.51 1.01 -15.81
N LEU A 54 -5.04 0.19 -14.92
CA LEU A 54 -4.60 0.15 -13.53
C LEU A 54 -3.26 -0.59 -13.44
N ILE A 55 -2.21 0.13 -13.07
CA ILE A 55 -0.85 -0.41 -13.00
C ILE A 55 -0.26 -0.45 -11.59
N GLY A 56 -0.92 0.18 -10.63
CA GLY A 56 -0.48 0.17 -9.25
C GLY A 56 -1.65 0.30 -8.30
N VAL A 57 -1.54 -0.31 -7.13
CA VAL A 57 -2.56 -0.22 -6.07
C VAL A 57 -1.89 -0.12 -4.72
N ALA A 58 -2.63 0.45 -3.76
CA ALA A 58 -2.30 0.45 -2.36
C ALA A 58 -3.60 0.59 -1.57
N ARG A 59 -3.55 0.28 -0.27
CA ARG A 59 -4.69 0.57 0.59
C ARG A 59 -4.23 1.31 1.83
N LEU A 60 -5.08 2.24 2.28
CA LEU A 60 -4.96 2.88 3.59
C LEU A 60 -5.96 2.18 4.50
N ILE A 61 -5.49 1.66 5.62
CA ILE A 61 -6.37 1.02 6.61
C ILE A 61 -6.29 1.75 7.93
N ASP A 62 -7.23 1.45 8.83
CA ASP A 62 -7.31 2.04 10.16
C ASP A 62 -7.47 3.56 10.13
N MET A 63 -8.21 4.06 9.15
CA MET A 63 -8.39 5.52 8.95
C MET A 63 -9.10 6.21 10.11
N ASP A 64 -9.75 5.45 10.99
CA ASP A 64 -10.40 5.94 12.22
C ASP A 64 -9.47 5.99 13.42
N LYS A 65 -8.20 5.61 13.27
CA LYS A 65 -7.23 5.52 14.38
C LYS A 65 -6.18 6.61 14.30
N ASP A 66 -5.44 6.78 15.41
CA ASP A 66 -4.36 7.77 15.48
C ASP A 66 -3.22 7.43 14.52
N ILE A 67 -2.90 6.14 14.39
CA ILE A 67 -1.89 5.65 13.46
C ILE A 67 -2.61 4.90 12.35
N ILE A 68 -2.46 5.38 11.12
CA ILE A 68 -3.00 4.70 9.95
C ILE A 68 -1.92 3.87 9.30
N HIS A 69 -2.32 2.93 8.44
CA HIS A 69 -1.37 2.02 7.80
C HIS A 69 -1.52 2.04 6.28
N ILE A 70 -0.40 2.01 5.58
CA ILE A 70 -0.36 1.74 4.14
C ILE A 70 0.00 0.26 3.98
N GLY A 71 -0.74 -0.44 3.14
CA GLY A 71 -0.44 -1.83 2.85
C GLY A 71 -0.90 -2.24 1.46
N ARG A 72 -0.65 -3.49 1.14
CA ARG A 72 -1.00 -4.08 -0.16
C ARG A 72 -0.52 -3.22 -1.32
N VAL A 73 0.70 -2.69 -1.21
CA VAL A 73 1.33 -1.90 -2.28
C VAL A 73 1.80 -2.87 -3.36
N ALA A 74 1.26 -2.72 -4.55
CA ALA A 74 1.61 -3.59 -5.67
C ALA A 74 1.69 -2.79 -6.95
N ILE A 75 2.78 -3.00 -7.70
CA ILE A 75 2.99 -2.38 -9.02
C ILE A 75 3.07 -3.50 -10.04
N ASP A 76 2.36 -3.35 -11.14
CA ASP A 76 2.45 -4.28 -12.26
C ASP A 76 3.92 -4.39 -12.70
N LYS A 77 4.42 -5.62 -12.85
CA LYS A 77 5.84 -5.86 -13.11
C LYS A 77 6.36 -5.14 -14.36
N ASP A 78 5.50 -4.94 -15.37
CA ASP A 78 5.88 -4.29 -16.61
C ASP A 78 6.10 -2.78 -16.45
N TYR A 79 5.72 -2.24 -15.29
CA TYR A 79 5.82 -0.79 -15.00
C TYR A 79 6.77 -0.49 -13.83
N ARG A 80 7.48 -1.48 -13.32
CA ARG A 80 8.44 -1.29 -12.22
C ARG A 80 9.71 -0.59 -12.72
N GLY A 81 10.42 0.05 -11.78
CA GLY A 81 11.67 0.75 -12.09
C GLY A 81 11.47 2.09 -12.78
N LYS A 82 10.27 2.65 -12.76
CA LYS A 82 9.94 3.91 -13.43
C LYS A 82 9.46 5.00 -12.47
N GLY A 83 9.64 4.79 -11.16
CA GLY A 83 9.23 5.77 -10.16
C GLY A 83 7.74 5.73 -9.80
N ILE A 84 6.99 4.76 -10.29
CA ILE A 84 5.54 4.65 -10.04
C ILE A 84 5.26 4.34 -8.58
N GLY A 85 6.03 3.45 -7.96
CA GLY A 85 5.88 3.14 -6.54
C GLY A 85 6.06 4.37 -5.66
N ARG A 86 7.06 5.19 -5.97
CA ARG A 86 7.30 6.45 -5.26
C ARG A 86 6.10 7.40 -5.39
N GLU A 87 5.61 7.60 -6.59
CA GLU A 87 4.45 8.47 -6.83
C GLU A 87 3.21 7.94 -6.11
N LEU A 88 3.01 6.63 -6.13
CA LEU A 88 1.86 6.01 -5.48
C LEU A 88 1.88 6.23 -3.96
N ILE A 89 3.02 6.02 -3.30
CA ILE A 89 3.14 6.23 -1.85
C ILE A 89 2.91 7.71 -1.52
N ILE A 90 3.52 8.63 -2.27
CA ILE A 90 3.30 10.07 -2.06
C ILE A 90 1.83 10.41 -2.26
N GLY A 91 1.18 9.82 -3.26
CA GLY A 91 -0.25 10.00 -3.50
C GLY A 91 -1.10 9.50 -2.34
N CYS A 92 -0.73 8.37 -1.75
CA CYS A 92 -1.41 7.85 -0.55
C CYS A 92 -1.29 8.84 0.61
N GLU A 93 -0.11 9.40 0.83
CA GLU A 93 0.12 10.39 1.89
C GLU A 93 -0.75 11.63 1.67
N THR A 94 -0.80 12.12 0.44
CA THR A 94 -1.61 13.28 0.08
C THR A 94 -3.10 13.00 0.32
N ILE A 95 -3.59 11.86 -0.13
CA ILE A 95 -5.00 11.47 0.05
C ILE A 95 -5.33 11.33 1.53
N ALA A 96 -4.47 10.70 2.33
CA ALA A 96 -4.67 10.55 3.77
C ALA A 96 -4.75 11.93 4.44
N LYS A 97 -3.85 12.84 4.08
CA LYS A 97 -3.83 14.19 4.64
C LYS A 97 -5.11 14.97 4.28
N ASP A 98 -5.56 14.85 3.03
CA ASP A 98 -6.76 15.53 2.56
C ASP A 98 -8.02 15.02 3.27
N ILE A 99 -8.10 13.72 3.54
CA ILE A 99 -9.26 13.13 4.23
C ILE A 99 -9.25 13.49 5.71
N LEU A 100 -8.11 13.31 6.38
CA LEU A 100 -8.03 13.42 7.83
C LEU A 100 -7.87 14.86 8.35
N LYS A 101 -7.26 15.73 7.53
CA LYS A 101 -7.09 17.16 7.85
C LYS A 101 -6.45 17.42 9.21
N ARG A 102 -5.44 16.63 9.54
CA ARG A 102 -4.65 16.71 10.75
C ARG A 102 -3.25 16.17 10.48
N GLU A 103 -2.36 16.28 11.47
CA GLU A 103 -1.09 15.56 11.39
C GLU A 103 -1.39 14.07 11.25
N VAL A 104 -0.73 13.41 10.30
CA VAL A 104 -0.96 11.99 10.00
C VAL A 104 0.28 11.19 10.33
N ILE A 105 0.10 10.15 11.13
CA ILE A 105 1.15 9.17 11.41
C ILE A 105 0.84 7.94 10.58
N ILE A 106 1.77 7.57 9.69
CA ILE A 106 1.62 6.41 8.83
C ILE A 106 2.63 5.36 9.22
N GLU A 107 2.16 4.15 9.46
CA GLU A 107 3.00 2.99 9.69
C GLU A 107 2.77 1.97 8.59
N LEU A 108 3.80 1.23 8.24
CA LEU A 108 3.70 0.19 7.22
C LEU A 108 4.64 -0.97 7.55
N SER A 109 4.29 -2.13 7.02
CA SER A 109 5.08 -3.33 7.12
C SER A 109 5.82 -3.49 5.79
N ALA A 110 7.12 -3.23 5.80
CA ALA A 110 7.93 -3.26 4.58
C ALA A 110 8.63 -4.60 4.44
N GLN A 111 8.54 -5.20 3.25
CA GLN A 111 9.42 -6.32 2.93
C GLN A 111 10.87 -5.85 3.01
N ILE A 112 11.77 -6.69 3.52
CA ILE A 112 13.17 -6.32 3.76
C ILE A 112 13.81 -5.69 2.53
N GLN A 113 13.57 -6.25 1.34
CA GLN A 113 14.17 -5.72 0.12
C GLN A 113 13.64 -4.35 -0.27
N ALA A 114 12.51 -3.92 0.29
CA ALA A 114 11.90 -2.61 0.02
C ALA A 114 12.26 -1.56 1.07
N GLU A 115 13.00 -1.93 2.10
CA GLU A 115 13.32 -1.01 3.20
C GLU A 115 14.00 0.28 2.72
N LYS A 116 15.01 0.16 1.84
CA LYS A 116 15.73 1.33 1.32
C LYS A 116 14.80 2.26 0.54
N PHE A 117 13.86 1.68 -0.20
CA PHE A 117 12.87 2.45 -0.94
C PHE A 117 12.03 3.31 0.01
N TYR A 118 11.45 2.71 1.04
CA TYR A 118 10.64 3.45 2.01
C TYR A 118 11.48 4.45 2.81
N LYS A 119 12.71 4.11 3.10
CA LYS A 119 13.63 5.03 3.79
C LYS A 119 13.87 6.28 2.95
N SER A 120 14.01 6.13 1.64
CA SER A 120 14.18 7.27 0.73
C SER A 120 12.96 8.20 0.70
N LEU A 121 11.80 7.70 1.12
CA LEU A 121 10.56 8.48 1.19
C LEU A 121 10.30 9.07 2.57
N GLY A 122 11.22 8.89 3.51
CA GLY A 122 11.12 9.46 4.85
C GLY A 122 10.60 8.52 5.92
N TYR A 123 10.44 7.23 5.60
CA TYR A 123 10.05 6.22 6.58
C TYR A 123 11.27 5.71 7.33
N ASN A 124 11.13 5.46 8.63
CA ASN A 124 12.19 4.91 9.46
C ASN A 124 11.66 3.71 10.24
N ARG A 125 12.54 2.76 10.56
CA ARG A 125 12.15 1.59 11.37
C ARG A 125 11.57 2.04 12.71
N VAL A 126 10.50 1.38 13.12
CA VAL A 126 9.90 1.56 14.44
C VAL A 126 10.77 0.90 15.51
N ASN A 127 11.37 -0.24 15.17
CA ASN A 127 12.26 -1.02 16.06
C ASN A 127 13.19 -1.89 15.20
N ASP A 128 14.00 -2.72 15.85
CA ASP A 128 14.96 -3.59 15.16
C ASP A 128 14.40 -4.97 14.82
N ARG A 129 13.12 -5.19 15.11
CA ARG A 129 12.49 -6.50 14.91
C ARG A 129 12.28 -6.80 13.43
N ILE A 130 12.74 -7.99 13.02
CA ILE A 130 12.43 -8.56 11.70
C ILE A 130 11.49 -9.73 11.95
N TYR A 131 10.38 -9.78 11.22
CA TYR A 131 9.38 -10.83 11.41
C TYR A 131 8.90 -11.36 10.06
N LEU A 132 8.30 -12.54 10.09
CA LEU A 132 7.74 -13.17 8.89
C LEU A 132 6.26 -12.84 8.78
N ASP A 133 5.86 -12.40 7.59
CA ASP A 133 4.45 -12.25 7.22
C ASP A 133 4.31 -12.94 5.86
N ALA A 134 3.39 -13.91 5.78
CA ALA A 134 3.24 -14.76 4.60
C ALA A 134 4.58 -15.34 4.14
N ARG A 135 5.44 -15.73 5.10
CA ARG A 135 6.78 -16.32 4.89
C ARG A 135 7.82 -15.37 4.30
N ILE A 136 7.53 -14.08 4.26
CA ILE A 136 8.45 -13.05 3.75
C ILE A 136 8.90 -12.20 4.94
N GLU A 137 10.21 -11.89 5.01
CA GLU A 137 10.76 -11.05 6.08
C GLU A 137 10.31 -9.60 5.92
N HIS A 138 9.85 -9.02 7.02
CA HIS A 138 9.33 -7.64 7.07
C HIS A 138 9.92 -6.87 8.25
N VAL A 139 9.91 -5.55 8.13
CA VAL A 139 10.17 -4.61 9.22
C VAL A 139 9.05 -3.57 9.25
N ASP A 140 8.73 -3.09 10.45
CA ASP A 140 7.76 -2.00 10.59
C ASP A 140 8.47 -0.66 10.45
N MET A 141 7.88 0.23 9.66
CA MET A 141 8.41 1.56 9.39
C MET A 141 7.33 2.61 9.59
N LYS A 142 7.74 3.82 9.93
CA LYS A 142 6.82 4.91 10.28
C LYS A 142 7.30 6.24 9.73
N LYS A 143 6.32 7.09 9.39
CA LYS A 143 6.55 8.48 8.96
C LYS A 143 5.46 9.36 9.54
N VAL A 144 5.82 10.57 9.97
CA VAL A 144 4.88 11.60 10.41
C VAL A 144 4.76 12.64 9.30
N ILE A 145 3.53 12.96 8.94
CA ILE A 145 3.22 13.97 7.91
C ILE A 145 2.48 15.11 8.60
N ASP A 146 3.09 16.28 8.62
CA ASP A 146 2.52 17.49 9.24
C ASP A 146 1.38 18.09 8.43
#